data_99687e91f8bc67460f1d626f3c62a674
#
_entry.id   99687e91f8bc67460f1d626f3c62a674
#
_cell.length_a   1.000
_cell.length_b   1.000
_cell.length_c   1.000
_cell.angle_alpha   90.00
_cell.angle_beta   90.00
_cell.angle_gamma   90.00
#
_symmetry.space_group_name_H-M   'P 1'
#
loop_
_entity.id
_entity.type
_entity.pdbx_description
1 polymer ?
#
loop_
_entity_poly.entity_id
_entity_poly.type
_entity_poly.pdbx_seq_one_letter_code
_entity_poly.pdbx_strand_id
1 'polypeptide(L)'
;MVKKTAREVTEDKTSRIMNAVALWASFYRANPQRFCKDYLNVNLKMFQQILIYCMALCTNFCFIAARGLGKTFLCAIFCCWKAILYPGSLIVIASKTRNQGSLVLKKIEQELVPRSPLLRSEIKDITINQSVAKITFRNDSVIEVVTAADTARGGRASLLIIDEYRMVDKEVLDLVLKKFLNYIRHPGYMDNPKYAHLAERNQQMYLSSAWFEQHWSWDLCKDYFVNMFDTTKNYYCFRFPYQMSIKENLLLKSQVEDEMTESTFSDIRFRMENEALFIGTTDGGLFSFDDINKQRRIIKAFYAPNMILNNKAACQLPAKKTGEKRILTVDIALMSSKRRDNDATSI
;
A
#
# COMPACT_ATOMS: atom_id res chain seq x y z
N MET A 1 -50.26 -3.60 -35.49
CA MET A 1 -48.83 -3.45 -35.17
C MET A 1 -48.31 -2.22 -35.86
N VAL A 2 -47.91 -1.17 -35.14
CA VAL A 2 -47.29 0.04 -35.72
C VAL A 2 -45.86 -0.34 -36.12
N LYS A 3 -45.50 -0.15 -37.38
CA LYS A 3 -44.14 -0.40 -37.89
C LYS A 3 -43.22 0.68 -37.30
N LYS A 4 -42.21 0.27 -36.53
CA LYS A 4 -41.17 1.17 -36.02
C LYS A 4 -40.36 1.73 -37.19
N THR A 5 -39.99 3.02 -37.12
CA THR A 5 -39.06 3.65 -38.03
C THR A 5 -37.67 3.07 -37.90
N ALA A 6 -36.81 3.22 -38.91
CA ALA A 6 -35.39 2.77 -38.85
C ALA A 6 -34.62 3.39 -37.65
N ARG A 7 -34.93 4.67 -37.34
CA ARG A 7 -34.37 5.40 -36.20
C ARG A 7 -34.79 4.78 -34.86
N GLU A 8 -36.08 4.48 -34.67
CA GLU A 8 -36.61 3.85 -33.46
C GLU A 8 -36.02 2.44 -33.24
N VAL A 9 -35.82 1.68 -34.34
CA VAL A 9 -35.17 0.35 -34.28
C VAL A 9 -33.71 0.49 -33.87
N THR A 10 -33.00 1.52 -34.36
CA THR A 10 -31.57 1.76 -33.97
C THR A 10 -31.46 2.21 -32.53
N GLU A 11 -32.31 3.12 -32.06
CA GLU A 11 -32.38 3.57 -30.67
C GLU A 11 -32.70 2.42 -29.71
N ASP A 12 -33.60 1.52 -30.10
CA ASP A 12 -33.97 0.32 -29.32
C ASP A 12 -32.76 -0.67 -29.21
N LYS A 13 -32.01 -0.88 -30.31
CA LYS A 13 -30.80 -1.69 -30.28
C LYS A 13 -29.71 -1.09 -29.39
N THR A 14 -29.47 0.21 -29.52
CA THR A 14 -28.47 0.93 -28.72
C THR A 14 -28.80 0.84 -27.22
N SER A 15 -30.06 1.08 -26.83
CA SER A 15 -30.52 0.94 -25.46
C SER A 15 -30.31 -0.47 -24.90
N ARG A 16 -30.58 -1.51 -25.69
CA ARG A 16 -30.35 -2.91 -25.26
C ARG A 16 -28.89 -3.21 -25.05
N ILE A 17 -28.01 -2.74 -25.93
CA ILE A 17 -26.55 -2.90 -25.79
C ILE A 17 -26.08 -2.18 -24.55
N MET A 18 -26.46 -0.93 -24.33
CA MET A 18 -26.07 -0.13 -23.17
C MET A 18 -26.53 -0.77 -21.86
N ASN A 19 -27.76 -1.29 -21.82
CA ASN A 19 -28.27 -2.03 -20.65
C ASN A 19 -27.47 -3.32 -20.39
N ALA A 20 -27.10 -4.06 -21.43
CA ALA A 20 -26.29 -5.25 -21.30
C ALA A 20 -24.86 -4.92 -20.79
N VAL A 21 -24.25 -3.84 -21.28
CA VAL A 21 -22.94 -3.35 -20.80
C VAL A 21 -23.04 -2.91 -19.35
N ALA A 22 -24.11 -2.22 -18.94
CA ALA A 22 -24.32 -1.79 -17.58
C ALA A 22 -24.44 -2.99 -16.61
N LEU A 23 -25.21 -4.00 -17.00
CA LEU A 23 -25.34 -5.25 -16.22
C LEU A 23 -24.01 -5.98 -16.10
N TRP A 24 -23.28 -6.12 -17.22
CA TRP A 24 -21.94 -6.73 -17.26
C TRP A 24 -20.96 -6.00 -16.37
N ALA A 25 -20.87 -4.68 -16.48
CA ALA A 25 -19.99 -3.86 -15.65
C ALA A 25 -20.35 -3.95 -14.16
N SER A 26 -21.64 -3.87 -13.82
CA SER A 26 -22.11 -3.98 -12.44
C SER A 26 -21.78 -5.35 -11.83
N PHE A 27 -21.98 -6.43 -12.58
CA PHE A 27 -21.62 -7.77 -12.12
C PHE A 27 -20.14 -7.91 -11.81
N TYR A 28 -19.24 -7.48 -12.72
CA TYR A 28 -17.80 -7.62 -12.51
C TYR A 28 -17.20 -6.59 -11.55
N ARG A 29 -17.83 -5.43 -11.37
CA ARG A 29 -17.49 -4.51 -10.29
C ARG A 29 -17.78 -5.12 -8.91
N ALA A 30 -18.90 -5.81 -8.76
CA ALA A 30 -19.28 -6.52 -7.54
C ALA A 30 -18.49 -7.83 -7.33
N ASN A 31 -17.95 -8.42 -8.41
CA ASN A 31 -17.28 -9.72 -8.40
C ASN A 31 -15.90 -9.66 -9.07
N PRO A 32 -14.92 -8.95 -8.52
CA PRO A 32 -13.59 -8.77 -9.13
C PRO A 32 -12.86 -10.10 -9.34
N GLN A 33 -13.04 -11.10 -8.46
CA GLN A 33 -12.47 -12.43 -8.63
C GLN A 33 -13.03 -13.17 -9.85
N ARG A 34 -14.29 -12.90 -10.20
CA ARG A 34 -14.90 -13.46 -11.43
C ARG A 34 -14.35 -12.79 -12.68
N PHE A 35 -14.14 -11.48 -12.63
CA PHE A 35 -13.47 -10.76 -13.70
C PHE A 35 -12.07 -11.33 -13.99
N CYS A 36 -11.31 -11.62 -12.94
CA CYS A 36 -9.98 -12.23 -13.09
C CYS A 36 -10.06 -13.56 -13.84
N LYS A 37 -11.01 -14.41 -13.48
CA LYS A 37 -11.19 -15.73 -14.11
C LYS A 37 -11.76 -15.62 -15.52
N ASP A 38 -12.88 -14.92 -15.68
CA ASP A 38 -13.68 -14.95 -16.90
C ASP A 38 -13.12 -14.01 -17.98
N TYR A 39 -12.53 -12.88 -17.59
CA TYR A 39 -12.04 -11.84 -18.50
C TYR A 39 -10.52 -11.88 -18.69
N LEU A 40 -9.76 -12.01 -17.58
CA LEU A 40 -8.29 -12.06 -17.65
C LEU A 40 -7.72 -13.48 -17.83
N ASN A 41 -8.56 -14.51 -17.77
CA ASN A 41 -8.15 -15.93 -17.81
C ASN A 41 -7.11 -16.27 -16.73
N VAL A 42 -7.34 -15.76 -15.51
CA VAL A 42 -6.48 -15.95 -14.35
C VAL A 42 -7.23 -16.62 -13.22
N ASN A 43 -6.78 -17.80 -12.81
CA ASN A 43 -7.31 -18.51 -11.65
C ASN A 43 -6.56 -18.08 -10.40
N LEU A 44 -7.18 -17.21 -9.58
CA LEU A 44 -6.62 -16.76 -8.32
C LEU A 44 -6.75 -17.80 -7.23
N LYS A 45 -5.75 -17.90 -6.36
CA LYS A 45 -5.82 -18.64 -5.09
C LYS A 45 -6.85 -17.99 -4.17
N MET A 46 -7.39 -18.76 -3.21
CA MET A 46 -8.46 -18.26 -2.31
C MET A 46 -8.08 -16.95 -1.62
N PHE A 47 -6.88 -16.87 -1.04
CA PHE A 47 -6.44 -15.64 -0.36
C PHE A 47 -6.32 -14.46 -1.33
N GLN A 48 -5.91 -14.68 -2.59
CA GLN A 48 -5.83 -13.64 -3.61
C GLN A 48 -7.23 -13.17 -4.03
N GLN A 49 -8.23 -14.07 -4.08
CA GLN A 49 -9.62 -13.71 -4.33
C GLN A 49 -10.17 -12.80 -3.23
N ILE A 50 -9.86 -13.11 -1.96
CA ILE A 50 -10.24 -12.27 -0.82
C ILE A 50 -9.57 -10.90 -0.93
N LEU A 51 -8.26 -10.86 -1.19
CA LEU A 51 -7.52 -9.60 -1.32
C LEU A 51 -8.07 -8.71 -2.44
N ILE A 52 -8.28 -9.26 -3.65
CA ILE A 52 -8.80 -8.48 -4.78
C ILE A 52 -10.20 -7.95 -4.51
N TYR A 53 -11.03 -8.74 -3.80
CA TYR A 53 -12.35 -8.31 -3.38
C TYR A 53 -12.28 -7.16 -2.37
N CYS A 54 -11.41 -7.26 -1.36
CA CYS A 54 -11.20 -6.18 -0.39
C CYS A 54 -10.61 -4.92 -1.04
N MET A 55 -9.66 -5.06 -1.99
CA MET A 55 -9.13 -3.95 -2.77
C MET A 55 -10.22 -3.22 -3.56
N ALA A 56 -11.21 -3.96 -4.09
CA ALA A 56 -12.31 -3.37 -4.84
C ALA A 56 -13.29 -2.60 -3.95
N LEU A 57 -13.48 -3.02 -2.70
CA LEU A 57 -14.43 -2.42 -1.76
C LEU A 57 -13.86 -1.19 -1.03
N CYS A 58 -12.58 -1.20 -0.70
CA CYS A 58 -12.00 -0.18 0.18
C CYS A 58 -11.50 1.06 -0.57
N THR A 59 -11.43 2.18 0.14
CA THR A 59 -10.74 3.39 -0.31
C THR A 59 -9.29 3.43 0.17
N ASN A 60 -8.99 2.71 1.25
CA ASN A 60 -7.67 2.70 1.89
C ASN A 60 -7.24 1.24 2.14
N PHE A 61 -6.19 0.81 1.47
CA PHE A 61 -5.70 -0.57 1.53
C PHE A 61 -4.23 -0.63 1.92
N CYS A 62 -3.90 -1.48 2.89
CA CYS A 62 -2.53 -1.75 3.29
C CYS A 62 -2.29 -3.26 3.27
N PHE A 63 -1.22 -3.69 2.60
CA PHE A 63 -0.87 -5.10 2.52
C PHE A 63 0.61 -5.32 2.81
N ILE A 64 0.86 -5.94 3.95
CA ILE A 64 2.19 -6.39 4.38
C ILE A 64 2.31 -7.86 4.02
N ALA A 65 3.20 -8.18 3.10
CA ALA A 65 3.28 -9.52 2.57
C ALA A 65 4.72 -10.00 2.43
N ALA A 66 4.92 -11.26 2.77
CA ALA A 66 6.14 -11.98 2.50
C ALA A 66 6.52 -11.98 1.02
N ARG A 67 7.76 -12.28 0.73
CA ARG A 67 8.21 -12.56 -0.65
C ARG A 67 7.43 -13.75 -1.22
N GLY A 68 7.20 -13.74 -2.54
CA GLY A 68 6.52 -14.84 -3.24
C GLY A 68 4.99 -14.84 -3.16
N LEU A 69 4.34 -13.99 -2.36
CA LEU A 69 2.86 -13.91 -2.27
C LEU A 69 2.19 -13.23 -3.47
N GLY A 70 2.97 -12.74 -4.43
CA GLY A 70 2.40 -12.17 -5.67
C GLY A 70 1.87 -10.75 -5.53
N LYS A 71 2.41 -9.91 -4.62
CA LYS A 71 2.02 -8.49 -4.48
C LYS A 71 1.92 -7.76 -5.82
N THR A 72 2.99 -7.81 -6.61
CA THR A 72 3.08 -7.15 -7.92
C THR A 72 2.07 -7.71 -8.93
N PHE A 73 1.84 -9.03 -8.90
CA PHE A 73 0.85 -9.68 -9.75
C PHE A 73 -0.57 -9.27 -9.40
N LEU A 74 -0.91 -9.23 -8.11
CA LEU A 74 -2.21 -8.79 -7.64
C LEU A 74 -2.47 -7.32 -7.96
N CYS A 75 -1.43 -6.48 -7.81
CA CYS A 75 -1.46 -5.08 -8.24
C CYS A 75 -1.75 -4.94 -9.74
N ALA A 76 -1.06 -5.71 -10.59
CA ALA A 76 -1.26 -5.71 -12.04
C ALA A 76 -2.70 -6.06 -12.44
N ILE A 77 -3.25 -7.11 -11.83
CA ILE A 77 -4.64 -7.55 -12.04
C ILE A 77 -5.62 -6.46 -11.61
N PHE A 78 -5.42 -5.90 -10.42
CA PHE A 78 -6.31 -4.86 -9.90
C PHE A 78 -6.30 -3.60 -10.76
N CYS A 79 -5.12 -3.19 -11.24
CA CYS A 79 -5.00 -2.07 -12.18
C CYS A 79 -5.79 -2.33 -13.47
N CYS A 80 -5.71 -3.53 -14.06
CA CYS A 80 -6.49 -3.89 -15.23
C CYS A 80 -8.00 -3.88 -14.95
N TRP A 81 -8.43 -4.48 -13.84
CA TRP A 81 -9.83 -4.47 -13.41
C TRP A 81 -10.38 -3.05 -13.27
N LYS A 82 -9.62 -2.17 -12.58
CA LYS A 82 -10.01 -0.78 -12.37
C LYS A 82 -10.03 0.01 -13.69
N ALA A 83 -9.00 -0.14 -14.52
CA ALA A 83 -8.90 0.58 -15.80
C ALA A 83 -10.02 0.22 -16.77
N ILE A 84 -10.43 -1.05 -16.84
CA ILE A 84 -11.46 -1.51 -17.78
C ILE A 84 -12.86 -1.16 -17.28
N LEU A 85 -13.15 -1.46 -16.01
CA LEU A 85 -14.52 -1.32 -15.48
C LEU A 85 -14.85 0.11 -15.04
N TYR A 86 -13.86 0.98 -14.90
CA TYR A 86 -14.03 2.38 -14.52
C TYR A 86 -13.37 3.30 -15.57
N PRO A 87 -14.03 3.52 -16.72
CA PRO A 87 -13.49 4.33 -17.81
C PRO A 87 -12.99 5.71 -17.36
N GLY A 88 -11.88 6.15 -17.94
CA GLY A 88 -11.26 7.44 -17.58
C GLY A 88 -10.50 7.40 -16.24
N SER A 89 -10.19 6.22 -15.68
CA SER A 89 -9.41 6.11 -14.46
C SER A 89 -7.96 6.52 -14.67
N LEU A 90 -7.43 7.36 -13.79
CA LEU A 90 -6.01 7.68 -13.72
C LEU A 90 -5.39 6.90 -12.56
N ILE A 91 -4.62 5.88 -12.90
CA ILE A 91 -3.98 4.97 -11.94
C ILE A 91 -2.49 5.30 -11.92
N VAL A 92 -1.99 5.71 -10.76
CA VAL A 92 -0.58 6.02 -10.56
C VAL A 92 0.04 5.00 -9.61
N ILE A 93 1.13 4.38 -10.04
CA ILE A 93 1.96 3.48 -9.24
C ILE A 93 3.24 4.24 -8.91
N ALA A 94 3.46 4.53 -7.63
CA ALA A 94 4.66 5.18 -7.14
C ALA A 94 5.55 4.17 -6.42
N SER A 95 6.86 4.22 -6.68
CA SER A 95 7.86 3.38 -6.03
C SER A 95 9.17 4.15 -5.91
N LYS A 96 10.11 3.66 -5.08
CA LYS A 96 11.43 4.28 -4.88
C LYS A 96 12.18 4.47 -6.20
N THR A 97 12.09 3.49 -7.09
CA THR A 97 12.70 3.55 -8.43
C THR A 97 11.66 3.22 -9.50
N ARG A 98 11.78 3.87 -10.66
CA ARG A 98 10.88 3.58 -11.79
C ARG A 98 10.94 2.11 -12.22
N ASN A 99 12.13 1.50 -12.18
CA ASN A 99 12.29 0.09 -12.54
C ASN A 99 11.43 -0.84 -11.68
N GLN A 100 11.35 -0.61 -10.37
CA GLN A 100 10.48 -1.40 -9.48
C GLN A 100 9.00 -1.23 -9.84
N GLY A 101 8.51 0.00 -9.97
CA GLY A 101 7.12 0.24 -10.35
C GLY A 101 6.77 -0.32 -11.74
N SER A 102 7.73 -0.27 -12.68
CA SER A 102 7.54 -0.80 -14.03
C SER A 102 7.37 -2.33 -14.08
N LEU A 103 7.75 -3.05 -13.03
CA LEU A 103 7.49 -4.50 -12.93
C LEU A 103 6.00 -4.82 -12.98
N VAL A 104 5.14 -3.94 -12.45
CA VAL A 104 3.68 -4.11 -12.53
C VAL A 104 3.22 -4.05 -13.99
N LEU A 105 3.69 -3.05 -14.74
CA LEU A 105 3.34 -2.89 -16.16
C LEU A 105 3.90 -4.01 -17.02
N LYS A 106 5.13 -4.45 -16.75
CA LYS A 106 5.71 -5.62 -17.42
C LYS A 106 4.91 -6.90 -17.18
N LYS A 107 4.37 -7.08 -15.96
CA LYS A 107 3.47 -8.21 -15.69
C LYS A 107 2.16 -8.11 -16.47
N ILE A 108 1.62 -6.93 -16.67
CA ILE A 108 0.44 -6.74 -17.54
C ILE A 108 0.80 -7.12 -18.96
N GLU A 109 1.89 -6.57 -19.51
CA GLU A 109 2.32 -6.79 -20.90
C GLU A 109 2.70 -8.25 -21.18
N GLN A 110 3.52 -8.85 -20.30
CA GLN A 110 4.16 -10.14 -20.55
C GLN A 110 3.37 -11.34 -20.03
N GLU A 111 2.56 -11.16 -19.00
CA GLU A 111 1.82 -12.26 -18.39
C GLU A 111 0.30 -12.19 -18.64
N LEU A 112 -0.33 -11.01 -18.50
CA LEU A 112 -1.79 -10.89 -18.61
C LEU A 112 -2.27 -10.73 -20.05
N VAL A 113 -1.61 -9.89 -20.83
CA VAL A 113 -1.99 -9.65 -22.25
C VAL A 113 -1.93 -10.92 -23.09
N PRO A 114 -0.89 -11.80 -22.99
CA PRO A 114 -0.87 -13.06 -23.73
C PRO A 114 -1.98 -14.03 -23.32
N ARG A 115 -2.43 -13.98 -22.06
CA ARG A 115 -3.49 -14.86 -21.54
C ARG A 115 -4.90 -14.43 -21.92
N SER A 116 -5.10 -13.13 -22.13
CA SER A 116 -6.42 -12.53 -22.35
C SER A 116 -6.47 -11.72 -23.64
N PRO A 117 -7.02 -12.29 -24.74
CA PRO A 117 -7.30 -11.53 -25.95
C PRO A 117 -8.24 -10.35 -25.71
N LEU A 118 -9.14 -10.46 -24.73
CA LEU A 118 -10.05 -9.38 -24.34
C LEU A 118 -9.27 -8.20 -23.74
N LEU A 119 -8.35 -8.46 -22.80
CA LEU A 119 -7.48 -7.43 -22.25
C LEU A 119 -6.65 -6.75 -23.34
N ARG A 120 -6.11 -7.53 -24.28
CA ARG A 120 -5.34 -7.00 -25.41
C ARG A 120 -6.17 -6.02 -26.25
N SER A 121 -7.45 -6.32 -26.46
CA SER A 121 -8.35 -5.46 -27.25
C SER A 121 -8.68 -4.13 -26.55
N GLU A 122 -8.63 -4.09 -25.21
CA GLU A 122 -8.87 -2.89 -24.43
C GLU A 122 -7.67 -1.92 -24.42
N ILE A 123 -6.47 -2.44 -24.62
CA ILE A 123 -5.24 -1.64 -24.57
C ILE A 123 -5.07 -0.90 -25.90
N LYS A 124 -4.82 0.41 -25.82
CA LYS A 124 -4.50 1.28 -26.95
C LYS A 124 -3.01 1.36 -27.20
N ASP A 125 -2.21 1.53 -26.13
CA ASP A 125 -0.76 1.70 -26.21
C ASP A 125 -0.08 1.21 -24.94
N ILE A 126 1.13 0.63 -25.09
CA ILE A 126 2.03 0.26 -24.01
C ILE A 126 3.40 0.89 -24.28
N THR A 127 3.84 1.76 -23.41
CA THR A 127 5.16 2.37 -23.46
C THR A 127 5.90 2.10 -22.16
N ILE A 128 6.96 1.27 -22.19
CA ILE A 128 7.78 0.94 -21.03
C ILE A 128 9.25 1.12 -21.40
N ASN A 129 9.82 2.26 -21.04
CA ASN A 129 11.23 2.59 -21.23
C ASN A 129 11.82 3.30 -20.00
N GLN A 130 13.07 3.75 -20.09
CA GLN A 130 13.75 4.42 -18.97
C GLN A 130 13.07 5.74 -18.54
N SER A 131 12.46 6.46 -19.49
CA SER A 131 11.86 7.78 -19.25
C SER A 131 10.38 7.70 -18.94
N VAL A 132 9.65 6.77 -19.56
CA VAL A 132 8.18 6.64 -19.46
C VAL A 132 7.82 5.17 -19.21
N ALA A 133 6.91 4.95 -18.27
CA ALA A 133 6.29 3.65 -18.07
C ALA A 133 4.76 3.86 -17.92
N LYS A 134 4.02 3.55 -18.99
CA LYS A 134 2.61 3.89 -19.12
C LYS A 134 1.87 2.88 -19.98
N ILE A 135 0.64 2.55 -19.58
CA ILE A 135 -0.33 1.81 -20.40
C ILE A 135 -1.58 2.68 -20.57
N THR A 136 -2.01 2.88 -21.81
CA THR A 136 -3.22 3.64 -22.15
C THR A 136 -4.27 2.66 -22.67
N PHE A 137 -5.49 2.79 -22.16
CA PHE A 137 -6.65 2.01 -22.59
C PHE A 137 -7.51 2.79 -23.58
N ARG A 138 -8.33 2.09 -24.35
CA ARG A 138 -9.24 2.70 -25.35
C ARG A 138 -10.38 3.49 -24.72
N ASN A 139 -10.67 3.25 -23.43
CA ASN A 139 -11.67 3.96 -22.65
C ASN A 139 -11.09 5.14 -21.86
N ASP A 140 -9.94 5.69 -22.32
CA ASP A 140 -9.21 6.81 -21.74
C ASP A 140 -8.65 6.57 -20.31
N SER A 141 -8.70 5.34 -19.82
CA SER A 141 -7.99 4.97 -18.60
C SER A 141 -6.50 4.87 -18.83
N VAL A 142 -5.73 5.24 -17.82
CA VAL A 142 -4.26 5.24 -17.87
C VAL A 142 -3.70 4.60 -16.63
N ILE A 143 -2.68 3.75 -16.80
CA ILE A 143 -1.81 3.26 -15.73
C ILE A 143 -0.42 3.84 -15.97
N GLU A 144 0.09 4.60 -15.02
CA GLU A 144 1.39 5.27 -15.13
C GLU A 144 2.25 4.99 -13.90
N VAL A 145 3.56 4.85 -14.13
CA VAL A 145 4.55 4.67 -13.05
C VAL A 145 5.32 5.96 -12.85
N VAL A 146 5.37 6.42 -11.60
CA VAL A 146 6.15 7.57 -11.18
C VAL A 146 7.21 7.16 -10.16
N THR A 147 8.34 7.86 -10.17
CA THR A 147 9.33 7.75 -9.11
C THR A 147 8.87 8.58 -7.92
N ALA A 148 8.95 8.00 -6.71
CA ALA A 148 8.65 8.73 -5.47
C ALA A 148 9.77 9.73 -5.17
N ALA A 149 9.65 10.93 -5.71
CA ALA A 149 10.59 12.02 -5.57
C ALA A 149 9.85 13.37 -5.57
N ASP A 150 10.48 14.41 -5.04
CA ASP A 150 9.93 15.77 -5.03
C ASP A 150 9.62 16.34 -6.41
N THR A 151 10.31 15.85 -7.43
CA THR A 151 10.11 16.23 -8.83
C THR A 151 8.82 15.69 -9.45
N ALA A 152 8.14 14.76 -8.80
CA ALA A 152 6.89 14.17 -9.27
C ALA A 152 5.65 15.07 -9.08
N ARG A 153 5.83 16.35 -8.75
CA ARG A 153 4.74 17.29 -8.51
C ARG A 153 3.84 17.49 -9.73
N GLY A 154 2.53 17.70 -9.50
CA GLY A 154 1.55 17.98 -10.55
C GLY A 154 0.83 16.76 -11.12
N GLY A 155 1.15 15.55 -10.65
CA GLY A 155 0.40 14.35 -11.03
C GLY A 155 -1.05 14.37 -10.53
N ARG A 156 -1.91 13.59 -11.21
CA ARG A 156 -3.31 13.39 -10.87
C ARG A 156 -3.64 11.90 -10.86
N ALA A 157 -4.39 11.45 -9.87
CA ALA A 157 -4.79 10.05 -9.75
C ALA A 157 -6.18 9.91 -9.15
N SER A 158 -6.95 8.95 -9.65
CA SER A 158 -8.13 8.41 -8.99
C SER A 158 -7.79 7.20 -8.13
N LEU A 159 -6.68 6.53 -8.44
CA LEU A 159 -6.09 5.45 -7.68
C LEU A 159 -4.58 5.66 -7.58
N LEU A 160 -4.07 5.74 -6.35
CA LEU A 160 -2.64 5.83 -6.04
C LEU A 160 -2.20 4.53 -5.36
N ILE A 161 -1.22 3.87 -5.94
CA ILE A 161 -0.60 2.67 -5.37
C ILE A 161 0.85 2.99 -5.04
N ILE A 162 1.24 2.78 -3.79
CA ILE A 162 2.62 2.94 -3.33
C ILE A 162 3.22 1.54 -3.17
N ASP A 163 4.06 1.15 -4.11
CA ASP A 163 4.74 -0.14 -4.10
C ASP A 163 6.06 -0.03 -3.33
N GLU A 164 6.30 -1.02 -2.45
CA GLU A 164 7.40 -1.02 -1.46
C GLU A 164 7.47 0.30 -0.68
N TYR A 165 6.32 0.71 -0.10
CA TYR A 165 6.15 2.01 0.55
C TYR A 165 7.16 2.28 1.68
N ARG A 166 7.69 1.24 2.32
CA ARG A 166 8.76 1.34 3.31
C ARG A 166 10.05 1.99 2.77
N MET A 167 10.25 1.96 1.46
CA MET A 167 11.42 2.53 0.79
C MET A 167 11.20 3.98 0.34
N VAL A 168 9.98 4.48 0.46
CA VAL A 168 9.60 5.83 0.06
C VAL A 168 9.81 6.78 1.24
N ASP A 169 10.29 7.99 0.97
CA ASP A 169 10.41 9.03 1.98
C ASP A 169 9.01 9.50 2.41
N LYS A 170 8.80 9.60 3.74
CA LYS A 170 7.52 10.03 4.30
C LYS A 170 7.14 11.45 3.88
N GLU A 171 8.10 12.35 3.79
CA GLU A 171 7.86 13.74 3.37
C GLU A 171 7.38 13.77 1.92
N VAL A 172 8.02 13.02 1.02
CA VAL A 172 7.59 12.88 -0.38
C VAL A 172 6.19 12.26 -0.47
N LEU A 173 5.90 11.26 0.34
CA LEU A 173 4.57 10.66 0.38
C LEU A 173 3.51 11.68 0.76
N ASP A 174 3.71 12.43 1.85
CA ASP A 174 2.69 13.32 2.41
C ASP A 174 2.55 14.63 1.61
N LEU A 175 3.65 15.21 1.13
CA LEU A 175 3.65 16.51 0.46
C LEU A 175 3.45 16.42 -1.06
N VAL A 176 3.79 15.28 -1.68
CA VAL A 176 3.75 15.13 -3.13
C VAL A 176 2.73 14.06 -3.54
N LEU A 177 2.95 12.79 -3.18
CA LEU A 177 2.20 11.68 -3.76
C LEU A 177 0.72 11.67 -3.34
N LYS A 178 0.42 11.90 -2.06
CA LYS A 178 -0.99 11.99 -1.60
C LYS A 178 -1.76 13.13 -2.24
N LYS A 179 -1.07 14.19 -2.72
CA LYS A 179 -1.71 15.31 -3.42
C LYS A 179 -2.14 14.95 -4.84
N PHE A 180 -1.69 13.82 -5.39
CA PHE A 180 -2.19 13.31 -6.67
C PHE A 180 -3.67 12.91 -6.59
N LEU A 181 -4.18 12.54 -5.42
CA LEU A 181 -5.58 12.16 -5.22
C LEU A 181 -6.55 13.36 -5.27
N ASN A 182 -6.34 14.26 -6.22
CA ASN A 182 -7.18 15.42 -6.50
C ASN A 182 -8.02 15.26 -7.77
N TYR A 183 -7.93 14.12 -8.47
CA TYR A 183 -8.70 13.82 -9.66
C TYR A 183 -9.89 12.94 -9.27
N ILE A 184 -11.09 13.48 -9.38
CA ILE A 184 -12.33 12.74 -9.20
C ILE A 184 -12.86 12.37 -10.58
N ARG A 185 -13.04 11.07 -10.81
CA ARG A 185 -13.65 10.57 -12.03
C ARG A 185 -15.12 10.99 -12.07
N HIS A 186 -15.54 11.63 -13.16
CA HIS A 186 -16.91 12.10 -13.35
C HIS A 186 -17.56 11.41 -14.56
N PRO A 187 -18.10 10.19 -14.41
CA PRO A 187 -18.82 9.52 -15.49
C PRO A 187 -20.13 10.22 -15.78
N GLY A 188 -20.58 10.20 -17.04
CA GLY A 188 -21.76 10.94 -17.49
C GLY A 188 -23.07 10.66 -16.73
N TYR A 189 -23.21 9.49 -16.08
CA TYR A 189 -24.39 9.25 -15.23
C TYR A 189 -24.41 10.12 -13.97
N MET A 190 -23.29 10.69 -13.54
CA MET A 190 -23.20 11.56 -12.37
C MET A 190 -23.83 12.95 -12.60
N ASP A 191 -24.10 13.32 -13.85
CA ASP A 191 -24.86 14.54 -14.18
C ASP A 191 -26.31 14.45 -13.73
N ASN A 192 -26.80 13.22 -13.47
CA ASN A 192 -28.15 13.01 -12.96
C ASN A 192 -28.13 12.89 -11.43
N PRO A 193 -28.81 13.80 -10.70
CA PRO A 193 -28.86 13.79 -9.22
C PRO A 193 -29.31 12.48 -8.59
N LYS A 194 -30.10 11.67 -9.29
CA LYS A 194 -30.51 10.34 -8.86
C LYS A 194 -29.33 9.43 -8.53
N TYR A 195 -28.20 9.62 -9.19
CA TYR A 195 -27.01 8.78 -9.04
C TYR A 195 -25.92 9.41 -8.17
N ALA A 196 -26.21 10.52 -7.48
CA ALA A 196 -25.25 11.19 -6.59
C ALA A 196 -24.68 10.25 -5.50
N HIS A 197 -25.48 9.27 -5.06
CA HIS A 197 -25.05 8.24 -4.09
C HIS A 197 -23.98 7.29 -4.64
N LEU A 198 -23.78 7.25 -5.96
CA LEU A 198 -22.74 6.44 -6.62
C LEU A 198 -21.42 7.19 -6.81
N ALA A 199 -21.29 8.39 -6.22
CA ALA A 199 -20.06 9.17 -6.28
C ALA A 199 -18.86 8.35 -5.77
N GLU A 200 -17.84 8.24 -6.61
CA GLU A 200 -16.65 7.47 -6.30
C GLU A 200 -15.69 8.28 -5.41
N ARG A 201 -15.01 7.59 -4.51
CA ARG A 201 -13.90 8.16 -3.76
C ARG A 201 -12.58 7.71 -4.37
N ASN A 202 -11.60 8.58 -4.35
CA ASN A 202 -10.25 8.21 -4.73
C ASN A 202 -9.71 7.14 -3.78
N GLN A 203 -8.90 6.23 -4.33
CA GLN A 203 -8.36 5.10 -3.59
C GLN A 203 -6.86 5.26 -3.40
N GLN A 204 -6.35 4.82 -2.24
CA GLN A 204 -4.92 4.71 -1.98
C GLN A 204 -4.57 3.33 -1.44
N MET A 205 -3.47 2.78 -1.94
CA MET A 205 -3.02 1.44 -1.60
C MET A 205 -1.53 1.42 -1.29
N TYR A 206 -1.18 0.74 -0.22
CA TYR A 206 0.19 0.60 0.25
C TYR A 206 0.57 -0.87 0.27
N LEU A 207 1.58 -1.23 -0.50
CA LEU A 207 2.08 -2.60 -0.64
C LEU A 207 3.54 -2.64 -0.23
N SER A 208 3.93 -3.54 0.69
CA SER A 208 5.33 -3.70 1.09
C SER A 208 5.57 -5.01 1.84
N SER A 209 6.83 -5.34 2.07
CA SER A 209 7.25 -6.22 3.16
C SER A 209 7.29 -5.43 4.48
N ALA A 210 7.43 -6.10 5.62
CA ALA A 210 7.61 -5.45 6.90
C ALA A 210 9.00 -4.79 7.03
N TRP A 211 9.17 -3.96 8.04
CA TRP A 211 10.41 -3.22 8.32
C TRP A 211 10.62 -3.07 9.83
N PHE A 212 11.39 -2.06 10.25
CA PHE A 212 11.58 -1.75 11.66
C PHE A 212 10.41 -0.96 12.25
N GLU A 213 10.11 -1.19 13.54
CA GLU A 213 9.00 -0.52 14.24
C GLU A 213 9.25 0.98 14.46
N GLN A 214 10.52 1.43 14.47
CA GLN A 214 10.88 2.84 14.57
C GLN A 214 10.62 3.60 13.26
N HIS A 215 10.35 2.89 12.17
CA HIS A 215 10.10 3.48 10.87
C HIS A 215 8.63 3.87 10.71
N TRP A 216 8.38 5.00 10.06
CA TRP A 216 7.03 5.53 9.81
C TRP A 216 6.07 4.52 9.13
N SER A 217 6.61 3.54 8.43
CA SER A 217 5.79 2.49 7.77
C SER A 217 5.05 1.62 8.78
N TRP A 218 5.58 1.44 9.99
CA TRP A 218 4.90 0.76 11.08
C TRP A 218 3.73 1.57 11.60
N ASP A 219 3.92 2.88 11.81
CA ASP A 219 2.84 3.77 12.26
C ASP A 219 1.68 3.78 11.26
N LEU A 220 1.98 3.87 9.97
CA LEU A 220 0.97 3.76 8.92
C LEU A 220 0.22 2.43 8.97
N CYS A 221 0.93 1.31 9.15
CA CYS A 221 0.31 -0.01 9.26
C CYS A 221 -0.63 -0.10 10.48
N LYS A 222 -0.20 0.43 11.65
CA LYS A 222 -1.04 0.51 12.86
C LYS A 222 -2.29 1.36 12.62
N ASP A 223 -2.14 2.52 12.01
CA ASP A 223 -3.26 3.42 11.71
C ASP A 223 -4.29 2.74 10.80
N TYR A 224 -3.83 2.03 9.76
CA TYR A 224 -4.72 1.29 8.87
C TYR A 224 -5.41 0.14 9.58
N PHE A 225 -4.70 -0.58 10.44
CA PHE A 225 -5.26 -1.67 11.23
C PHE A 225 -6.32 -1.17 12.22
N VAL A 226 -6.06 -0.10 12.95
CA VAL A 226 -7.02 0.49 13.89
C VAL A 226 -8.26 1.03 13.15
N ASN A 227 -8.05 1.76 12.05
CA ASN A 227 -9.14 2.32 11.26
C ASN A 227 -9.99 1.24 10.56
N MET A 228 -9.49 0.02 10.36
CA MET A 228 -10.26 -1.09 9.80
C MET A 228 -11.44 -1.50 10.70
N PHE A 229 -11.36 -1.26 12.01
CA PHE A 229 -12.44 -1.55 12.96
C PHE A 229 -13.44 -0.40 13.14
N ASP A 230 -13.19 0.74 12.53
CA ASP A 230 -14.11 1.87 12.50
C ASP A 230 -15.08 1.73 11.32
N THR A 231 -16.32 1.38 11.60
CA THR A 231 -17.35 1.15 10.58
C THR A 231 -17.71 2.39 9.75
N THR A 232 -17.33 3.58 10.21
CA THR A 232 -17.52 4.84 9.46
C THR A 232 -16.43 5.07 8.42
N LYS A 233 -15.33 4.34 8.51
CA LYS A 233 -14.16 4.42 7.63
C LYS A 233 -14.08 3.18 6.73
N ASN A 234 -13.40 3.36 5.60
CA ASN A 234 -13.28 2.28 4.62
C ASN A 234 -11.80 1.91 4.44
N TYR A 235 -11.29 1.17 5.42
CA TYR A 235 -9.91 0.73 5.53
C TYR A 235 -9.82 -0.78 5.58
N TYR A 236 -8.81 -1.34 4.90
CA TYR A 236 -8.41 -2.74 5.06
C TYR A 236 -6.90 -2.82 5.23
N CYS A 237 -6.48 -3.66 6.20
CA CYS A 237 -5.08 -3.94 6.47
C CYS A 237 -4.87 -5.45 6.58
N PHE A 238 -3.96 -6.01 5.80
CA PHE A 238 -3.66 -7.44 5.77
C PHE A 238 -2.17 -7.69 5.95
N ARG A 239 -1.86 -8.78 6.63
CA ARG A 239 -0.51 -9.32 6.75
C ARG A 239 -0.52 -10.81 6.43
N PHE A 240 0.31 -11.25 5.48
CA PHE A 240 0.49 -12.65 5.17
C PHE A 240 1.96 -13.06 5.18
N PRO A 241 2.33 -14.06 5.99
CA PRO A 241 3.66 -14.63 6.05
C PRO A 241 3.90 -15.69 4.96
N TYR A 242 5.16 -16.12 4.79
CA TYR A 242 5.58 -17.10 3.78
C TYR A 242 4.89 -18.46 3.89
N GLN A 243 4.42 -18.83 5.07
CA GLN A 243 3.65 -20.07 5.26
C GLN A 243 2.41 -20.12 4.36
N MET A 244 1.82 -18.97 4.07
CA MET A 244 0.72 -18.88 3.11
C MET A 244 1.20 -19.23 1.70
N SER A 245 2.41 -18.78 1.31
CA SER A 245 3.01 -19.11 0.01
C SER A 245 3.25 -20.62 -0.13
N ILE A 246 3.75 -21.26 0.93
CA ILE A 246 3.97 -22.72 0.94
C ILE A 246 2.63 -23.45 0.84
N LYS A 247 1.65 -23.09 1.66
CA LYS A 247 0.31 -23.70 1.66
C LYS A 247 -0.34 -23.66 0.28
N GLU A 248 -0.13 -22.58 -0.46
CA GLU A 248 -0.73 -22.36 -1.78
C GLU A 248 0.16 -22.85 -2.94
N ASN A 249 1.27 -23.53 -2.65
CA ASN A 249 2.25 -24.00 -3.63
C ASN A 249 2.82 -22.88 -4.52
N LEU A 250 3.07 -21.71 -3.94
CA LEU A 250 3.75 -20.59 -4.57
C LEU A 250 5.24 -20.53 -4.20
N LEU A 251 5.64 -21.23 -3.15
CA LEU A 251 6.99 -21.33 -2.64
C LEU A 251 7.23 -22.75 -2.13
N LEU A 252 8.38 -23.33 -2.45
CA LEU A 252 8.77 -24.64 -1.93
C LEU A 252 9.32 -24.49 -0.52
N LYS A 253 8.90 -25.40 0.38
CA LYS A 253 9.38 -25.42 1.76
C LYS A 253 10.89 -25.62 1.84
N SER A 254 11.45 -26.47 0.97
CA SER A 254 12.89 -26.71 0.90
C SER A 254 13.71 -25.46 0.59
N GLN A 255 13.21 -24.57 -0.27
CA GLN A 255 13.90 -23.29 -0.56
C GLN A 255 14.03 -22.40 0.67
N VAL A 256 13.03 -22.42 1.56
CA VAL A 256 13.06 -21.66 2.81
C VAL A 256 14.02 -22.33 3.82
N GLU A 257 14.01 -23.65 3.87
CA GLU A 257 14.93 -24.43 4.72
C GLU A 257 16.38 -24.23 4.28
N ASP A 258 16.64 -24.20 2.97
CA ASP A 258 17.97 -23.92 2.41
C ASP A 258 18.43 -22.50 2.77
N GLU A 259 17.57 -21.47 2.61
CA GLU A 259 17.86 -20.08 3.01
C GLU A 259 18.25 -19.97 4.48
N MET A 260 17.57 -20.70 5.36
CA MET A 260 17.85 -20.70 6.80
C MET A 260 19.20 -21.33 7.17
N THR A 261 19.76 -22.18 6.31
CA THR A 261 21.05 -22.84 6.53
C THR A 261 22.24 -22.09 5.93
N GLU A 262 22.00 -21.02 5.17
CA GLU A 262 23.06 -20.22 4.58
C GLU A 262 23.92 -19.50 5.63
N SER A 263 25.23 -19.43 5.40
CA SER A 263 26.14 -18.71 6.30
C SER A 263 25.88 -17.20 6.39
N THR A 264 25.17 -16.65 5.42
CA THR A 264 24.74 -15.25 5.34
C THR A 264 23.33 -15.01 5.91
N PHE A 265 22.72 -16.04 6.49
CA PHE A 265 21.38 -15.95 7.06
C PHE A 265 21.29 -14.87 8.14
N SER A 266 20.26 -14.05 8.06
CA SER A 266 19.93 -13.03 9.05
C SER A 266 18.51 -13.25 9.55
N ASP A 267 18.35 -13.64 10.81
CA ASP A 267 17.03 -13.85 11.43
C ASP A 267 16.15 -12.60 11.34
N ILE A 268 16.72 -11.42 11.56
CA ILE A 268 15.98 -10.16 11.49
C ILE A 268 15.45 -9.94 10.07
N ARG A 269 16.27 -10.10 9.05
CA ARG A 269 15.84 -9.94 7.65
C ARG A 269 14.82 -10.99 7.25
N PHE A 270 15.03 -12.23 7.66
CA PHE A 270 14.09 -13.31 7.39
C PHE A 270 12.72 -13.03 7.99
N ARG A 271 12.66 -12.58 9.24
CA ARG A 271 11.41 -12.22 9.90
C ARG A 271 10.70 -11.07 9.21
N MET A 272 11.41 -10.04 8.76
CA MET A 272 10.83 -8.92 8.01
C MET A 272 10.34 -9.33 6.62
N GLU A 273 11.16 -10.04 5.85
CA GLU A 273 10.89 -10.32 4.44
C GLU A 273 10.02 -11.57 4.22
N ASN A 274 10.18 -12.60 5.06
CA ASN A 274 9.48 -13.88 4.91
C ASN A 274 8.34 -14.05 5.92
N GLU A 275 8.49 -13.61 7.17
CA GLU A 275 7.40 -13.68 8.15
C GLU A 275 6.49 -12.45 8.14
N ALA A 276 6.87 -11.41 7.39
CA ALA A 276 6.15 -10.15 7.34
C ALA A 276 5.95 -9.51 8.72
N LEU A 277 6.95 -9.62 9.60
CA LEU A 277 6.94 -9.09 10.97
C LEU A 277 7.72 -7.80 11.04
N PHE A 278 7.13 -6.76 11.62
CA PHE A 278 7.86 -5.57 12.02
C PHE A 278 8.73 -5.90 13.24
N ILE A 279 9.95 -5.37 13.27
CA ILE A 279 10.96 -5.70 14.29
C ILE A 279 11.29 -4.44 15.08
N GLY A 280 11.21 -4.56 16.41
CA GLY A 280 11.49 -3.46 17.34
C GLY A 280 12.98 -3.15 17.56
N THR A 281 13.88 -3.97 17.00
CA THR A 281 15.34 -3.76 17.09
C THR A 281 15.88 -3.18 15.80
N THR A 282 16.82 -2.23 15.90
CA THR A 282 17.54 -1.71 14.73
C THR A 282 18.57 -2.72 14.24
N ASP A 283 18.81 -2.75 12.93
CA ASP A 283 19.89 -3.55 12.32
C ASP A 283 21.23 -3.03 12.86
N GLY A 284 22.01 -3.89 13.54
CA GLY A 284 23.26 -3.51 14.17
C GLY A 284 23.14 -2.88 15.58
N GLY A 285 21.95 -2.86 16.17
CA GLY A 285 21.78 -2.43 17.57
C GLY A 285 22.50 -3.37 18.53
N LEU A 286 23.41 -2.83 19.35
CA LEU A 286 24.14 -3.57 20.39
C LEU A 286 23.22 -4.16 21.45
N PHE A 287 22.03 -3.57 21.63
CA PHE A 287 21.07 -3.99 22.66
C PHE A 287 19.69 -4.17 22.09
N SER A 288 19.03 -5.27 22.41
CA SER A 288 17.60 -5.44 22.14
C SER A 288 16.76 -4.64 23.14
N PHE A 289 15.59 -4.14 22.72
CA PHE A 289 14.66 -3.47 23.64
C PHE A 289 14.24 -4.36 24.80
N ASP A 290 14.11 -5.65 24.56
CA ASP A 290 13.79 -6.64 25.58
C ASP A 290 14.89 -6.77 26.63
N ASP A 291 16.18 -6.75 26.22
CA ASP A 291 17.30 -6.81 27.13
C ASP A 291 17.41 -5.53 27.98
N ILE A 292 17.16 -4.37 27.37
CA ILE A 292 17.07 -3.10 28.09
C ILE A 292 15.93 -3.13 29.09
N ASN A 293 14.73 -3.59 28.69
CA ASN A 293 13.58 -3.68 29.59
C ASN A 293 13.78 -4.68 30.75
N LYS A 294 14.41 -5.80 30.52
CA LYS A 294 14.76 -6.75 31.60
C LYS A 294 15.63 -6.13 32.68
N GLN A 295 16.48 -5.17 32.28
CA GLN A 295 17.37 -4.44 33.23
C GLN A 295 16.71 -3.20 33.81
N ARG A 296 15.54 -2.78 33.34
CA ARG A 296 14.85 -1.59 33.79
C ARG A 296 14.27 -1.79 35.18
N ARG A 297 14.97 -1.31 36.18
CA ARG A 297 14.56 -1.41 37.61
C ARG A 297 13.83 -0.18 38.11
N ILE A 298 13.93 0.94 37.37
CA ILE A 298 13.30 2.23 37.74
C ILE A 298 12.04 2.38 36.90
N ILE A 299 10.88 2.36 37.55
CA ILE A 299 9.58 2.42 36.89
C ILE A 299 9.14 3.88 36.64
N LYS A 300 9.66 4.83 37.44
CA LYS A 300 9.32 6.26 37.34
C LYS A 300 10.56 7.08 37.05
N ALA A 301 10.44 8.01 36.11
CA ALA A 301 11.49 8.99 35.84
C ALA A 301 11.64 9.94 37.03
N PHE A 302 12.89 10.32 37.37
CA PHE A 302 13.20 11.35 38.36
C PHE A 302 13.42 12.68 37.64
N TYR A 303 12.61 13.67 37.94
CA TYR A 303 12.74 15.00 37.37
C TYR A 303 13.32 15.96 38.41
N ALA A 304 14.19 16.87 37.97
CA ALA A 304 14.71 17.94 38.85
C ALA A 304 13.55 18.85 39.28
N PRO A 305 13.57 19.34 40.53
CA PRO A 305 12.50 20.20 41.05
C PRO A 305 12.25 21.49 40.27
N ASN A 306 13.24 21.94 39.50
CA ASN A 306 13.21 23.18 38.71
C ASN A 306 12.77 22.98 37.25
N MET A 307 12.51 21.75 36.82
CA MET A 307 11.90 21.57 35.52
C MET A 307 10.48 22.09 35.53
N ILE A 308 10.13 22.87 34.52
CA ILE A 308 8.86 23.57 34.28
C ILE A 308 7.71 22.59 34.00
N LEU A 309 7.59 21.56 34.77
CA LEU A 309 6.42 20.71 34.77
C LEU A 309 5.62 21.09 36.01
N ASN A 310 4.44 21.65 35.80
CA ASN A 310 3.52 22.14 36.84
C ASN A 310 3.08 21.10 37.88
N ASN A 311 3.75 19.96 37.99
CA ASN A 311 3.42 18.90 38.91
C ASN A 311 4.57 18.63 39.88
N LYS A 312 4.63 19.38 40.97
CA LYS A 312 5.62 19.22 42.06
C LYS A 312 5.64 17.79 42.65
N ALA A 313 4.54 17.09 42.62
CA ALA A 313 4.45 15.71 43.14
C ALA A 313 5.21 14.67 42.27
N ALA A 314 5.41 14.94 40.99
CA ALA A 314 6.15 14.07 40.07
C ALA A 314 7.68 14.22 40.16
N CYS A 315 8.14 15.29 40.83
CA CYS A 315 9.55 15.69 40.88
C CYS A 315 10.25 15.33 42.21
N GLN A 316 9.66 14.50 43.04
CA GLN A 316 10.27 14.11 44.31
C GLN A 316 11.34 13.03 44.10
N LEU A 317 12.62 13.42 44.22
CA LEU A 317 13.70 12.48 44.33
C LEU A 317 13.57 11.70 45.66
N PRO A 318 13.69 10.37 45.64
CA PRO A 318 13.72 9.62 46.89
C PRO A 318 14.90 10.05 47.74
N ALA A 319 14.73 10.01 49.07
CA ALA A 319 15.79 10.35 50.01
C ALA A 319 17.01 9.44 49.76
N LYS A 320 18.21 10.02 49.77
CA LYS A 320 19.47 9.29 49.59
C LYS A 320 19.66 8.30 50.73
N LYS A 321 19.90 7.03 50.40
CA LYS A 321 20.20 5.98 51.35
C LYS A 321 21.68 6.04 51.76
N THR A 322 21.99 5.58 52.98
CA THR A 322 23.37 5.47 53.46
C THR A 322 24.17 4.56 52.53
N GLY A 323 25.32 5.03 52.02
CA GLY A 323 26.16 4.27 51.08
C GLY A 323 25.73 4.41 49.60
N GLU A 324 24.62 5.08 49.25
CA GLU A 324 24.18 5.30 47.90
C GLU A 324 25.08 6.34 47.20
N LYS A 325 25.59 5.98 46.01
CA LYS A 325 26.26 6.90 45.09
C LYS A 325 25.31 7.28 43.97
N ARG A 326 25.07 8.57 43.79
CA ARG A 326 24.30 9.12 42.68
C ARG A 326 25.27 9.65 41.65
N ILE A 327 25.14 9.20 40.42
CA ILE A 327 25.98 9.58 39.28
C ILE A 327 25.09 10.32 38.31
N LEU A 328 25.49 11.54 37.94
CA LEU A 328 24.87 12.28 36.83
C LEU A 328 25.73 12.07 35.60
N THR A 329 25.14 11.52 34.57
CA THR A 329 25.79 11.39 33.26
C THR A 329 25.11 12.36 32.32
N VAL A 330 25.89 13.19 31.63
CA VAL A 330 25.39 14.16 30.67
C VAL A 330 26.04 13.88 29.33
N ASP A 331 25.25 13.60 28.33
CA ASP A 331 25.67 13.53 26.93
C ASP A 331 25.20 14.82 26.24
N ILE A 332 26.15 15.66 25.83
CA ILE A 332 25.87 16.98 25.27
C ILE A 332 25.91 16.88 23.74
N ALA A 333 24.77 16.97 23.11
CA ALA A 333 24.68 17.13 21.68
C ALA A 333 25.04 18.56 21.26
N LEU A 334 26.08 18.71 20.46
CA LEU A 334 26.44 19.99 19.84
C LEU A 334 25.48 20.25 18.67
N MET A 335 24.46 21.04 18.93
CA MET A 335 23.49 21.44 17.92
C MET A 335 24.12 22.37 16.88
N SER A 336 24.29 21.90 15.66
CA SER A 336 24.53 22.75 14.49
C SER A 336 23.20 23.16 13.87
N SER A 337 22.93 24.46 13.80
CA SER A 337 21.67 25.02 13.27
C SER A 337 21.32 24.65 11.81
N LYS A 338 22.17 23.87 11.13
CA LYS A 338 22.04 23.53 9.70
C LYS A 338 21.72 22.06 9.40
N ARG A 339 21.63 21.18 10.40
CA ARG A 339 21.29 19.77 10.20
C ARG A 339 20.02 19.39 10.97
N ARG A 340 19.08 18.74 10.27
CA ARG A 340 17.81 18.25 10.84
C ARG A 340 17.97 16.98 11.71
N ASP A 341 19.12 16.31 11.65
CA ASP A 341 19.40 15.02 12.29
C ASP A 341 20.43 15.17 13.41
N ASN A 342 20.23 16.12 14.31
CA ASN A 342 21.07 16.28 15.49
C ASN A 342 20.55 15.39 16.62
N ASP A 343 21.48 14.72 17.31
CA ASP A 343 21.17 13.98 18.53
C ASP A 343 20.63 14.92 19.61
N ALA A 344 19.68 14.42 20.37
CA ALA A 344 19.15 15.15 21.51
C ALA A 344 20.08 14.99 22.71
N THR A 345 20.31 16.09 23.47
CA THR A 345 21.03 16.01 24.74
C THR A 345 20.23 15.15 25.74
N SER A 346 20.85 14.11 26.28
CA SER A 346 20.26 13.26 27.32
C SER A 346 21.00 13.45 28.64
N ILE A 347 20.25 13.51 29.74
CA ILE A 347 20.75 13.67 31.09
C ILE A 347 20.30 12.52 31.98
#